data_4679092476d4aafd4eba1d29b0e4e27f
#
_entry.id   4679092476d4aafd4eba1d29b0e4e27f
#
_cell.length_a   1.000
_cell.length_b   1.000
_cell.length_c   1.000
_cell.angle_alpha   90.00
_cell.angle_beta   90.00
_cell.angle_gamma   90.00
#
_symmetry.space_group_name_H-M   'P 1'
#
loop_
_entity.id
_entity.type
_entity.pdbx_description
1 polymer ?
#
loop_
_entity_poly.entity_id
_entity_poly.type
_entity_poly.pdbx_seq_one_letter_code
_entity_poly.pdbx_strand_id
1 'polypeptide(L)'
;MKKNIIAVVGMAGAGKSAATRYVLKKYGWPKVYFGEATFDRLKEEGLEVNYENERYIREKIREELGMAAYAKLALPKIKKLLKESNNIILESLYSWEEYKTIKDEYGEDFKVLAIYSSPDARFKRLKNRQRERPIKDYEEFKTRDRTEIEGTNKGGPIAVADRTVINEYDLNHLHKEIDEFIKKL
;
A
#
# COMPACT_ATOMS: atom_id res chain seq x y z
N MET A 1 -11.19 -20.04 12.77
CA MET A 1 -11.87 -19.32 11.67
C MET A 1 -10.79 -18.84 10.71
N LYS A 2 -11.04 -18.92 9.39
CA LYS A 2 -10.11 -18.43 8.34
C LYS A 2 -9.92 -16.93 8.50
N LYS A 3 -8.68 -16.46 8.37
CA LYS A 3 -8.35 -15.04 8.36
C LYS A 3 -8.09 -14.57 6.94
N ASN A 4 -8.38 -13.33 6.65
CA ASN A 4 -8.11 -12.72 5.35
C ASN A 4 -7.32 -11.42 5.59
N ILE A 5 -6.05 -11.45 5.30
CA ILE A 5 -5.12 -10.34 5.42
C ILE A 5 -4.78 -9.89 4.00
N ILE A 6 -5.31 -8.75 3.57
CA ILE A 6 -5.20 -8.34 2.17
C ILE A 6 -4.34 -7.10 2.04
N ALA A 7 -3.19 -7.21 1.39
CA ALA A 7 -2.40 -6.06 0.98
C ALA A 7 -2.91 -5.50 -0.36
N VAL A 8 -3.21 -4.19 -0.38
CA VAL A 8 -3.54 -3.47 -1.61
C VAL A 8 -2.29 -2.80 -2.16
N VAL A 9 -1.77 -3.32 -3.26
CA VAL A 9 -0.52 -2.87 -3.89
C VAL A 9 -0.75 -2.23 -5.27
N GLY A 10 0.28 -1.63 -5.84
CA GLY A 10 0.26 -0.98 -7.15
C GLY A 10 1.07 0.31 -7.18
N MET A 11 1.37 0.81 -8.37
CA MET A 11 2.15 2.04 -8.57
C MET A 11 1.39 3.29 -8.12
N ALA A 12 2.08 4.42 -7.96
CA ALA A 12 1.45 5.69 -7.66
C ALA A 12 0.41 6.04 -8.75
N GLY A 13 -0.77 6.53 -8.34
CA GLY A 13 -1.87 6.86 -9.28
C GLY A 13 -2.73 5.66 -9.75
N ALA A 14 -2.38 4.42 -9.41
CA ALA A 14 -3.13 3.24 -9.85
C ALA A 14 -4.55 3.12 -9.26
N GLY A 15 -4.85 3.77 -8.12
CA GLY A 15 -6.18 3.72 -7.51
C GLY A 15 -6.26 2.95 -6.20
N LYS A 16 -5.12 2.58 -5.60
CA LYS A 16 -5.07 1.86 -4.31
C LYS A 16 -5.96 2.46 -3.22
N SER A 17 -5.85 3.77 -3.01
CA SER A 17 -6.64 4.45 -1.96
C SER A 17 -8.14 4.44 -2.24
N ALA A 18 -8.57 4.39 -3.51
CA ALA A 18 -9.99 4.21 -3.86
C ALA A 18 -10.45 2.79 -3.51
N ALA A 19 -9.65 1.79 -3.87
CA ALA A 19 -9.90 0.39 -3.55
C ALA A 19 -9.98 0.18 -2.02
N THR A 20 -8.99 0.66 -1.27
CA THR A 20 -8.96 0.56 0.19
C THR A 20 -10.19 1.22 0.81
N ARG A 21 -10.51 2.48 0.45
CA ARG A 21 -11.71 3.17 0.98
C ARG A 21 -13.00 2.42 0.68
N TYR A 22 -13.10 1.81 -0.49
CA TYR A 22 -14.28 1.01 -0.84
C TYR A 22 -14.45 -0.18 0.11
N VAL A 23 -13.38 -0.95 0.33
CA VAL A 23 -13.42 -2.11 1.24
C VAL A 23 -13.76 -1.69 2.67
N LEU A 24 -13.13 -0.64 3.18
CA LEU A 24 -13.42 -0.12 4.51
C LEU A 24 -14.89 0.29 4.64
N LYS A 25 -15.42 1.01 3.64
CA LYS A 25 -16.80 1.52 3.68
C LYS A 25 -17.84 0.40 3.54
N LYS A 26 -17.62 -0.54 2.62
CA LYS A 26 -18.61 -1.59 2.30
C LYS A 26 -18.58 -2.75 3.27
N TYR A 27 -17.39 -3.19 3.65
CA TYR A 27 -17.20 -4.42 4.43
C TYR A 27 -16.84 -4.15 5.90
N GLY A 28 -16.57 -2.89 6.28
CA GLY A 28 -16.20 -2.53 7.65
C GLY A 28 -14.85 -3.11 8.12
N TRP A 29 -14.00 -3.56 7.20
CA TRP A 29 -12.73 -4.17 7.57
C TRP A 29 -11.76 -3.12 8.13
N PRO A 30 -11.10 -3.39 9.26
CA PRO A 30 -10.08 -2.49 9.77
C PRO A 30 -8.85 -2.47 8.87
N LYS A 31 -8.09 -1.37 8.98
CA LYS A 31 -6.90 -1.12 8.18
C LYS A 31 -5.66 -0.98 9.04
N VAL A 32 -4.55 -1.56 8.60
CA VAL A 32 -3.20 -1.24 9.05
C VAL A 32 -2.48 -0.44 7.97
N TYR A 33 -2.09 0.79 8.31
CA TYR A 33 -1.32 1.66 7.44
C TYR A 33 0.16 1.58 7.80
N PHE A 34 0.98 1.01 6.92
CA PHE A 34 2.41 0.82 7.18
C PHE A 34 3.15 2.16 7.36
N GLY A 35 2.72 3.19 6.63
CA GLY A 35 3.29 4.54 6.75
C GLY A 35 3.08 5.21 8.12
N GLU A 36 2.23 4.67 9.01
CA GLU A 36 1.98 5.21 10.35
C GLU A 36 3.29 5.30 11.15
N ALA A 37 4.16 4.30 11.04
CA ALA A 37 5.45 4.29 11.73
C ALA A 37 6.35 5.52 11.39
N THR A 38 6.20 6.10 10.20
CA THR A 38 6.88 7.36 9.86
C THR A 38 6.36 8.51 10.71
N PHE A 39 5.05 8.63 10.88
CA PHE A 39 4.44 9.70 11.67
C PHE A 39 4.69 9.54 13.16
N ASP A 40 4.68 8.31 13.65
CA ASP A 40 5.03 8.01 15.05
C ASP A 40 6.47 8.43 15.34
N ARG A 41 7.42 8.09 14.45
CA ARG A 41 8.82 8.45 14.60
C ARG A 41 9.06 9.96 14.45
N LEU A 42 8.37 10.65 13.53
CA LEU A 42 8.39 12.11 13.43
C LEU A 42 7.99 12.76 14.75
N LYS A 43 6.92 12.26 15.36
CA LYS A 43 6.43 12.75 16.66
C LYS A 43 7.44 12.49 17.79
N GLU A 44 8.04 11.31 17.83
CA GLU A 44 9.07 10.94 18.81
C GLU A 44 10.31 11.84 18.71
N GLU A 45 10.72 12.20 17.48
CA GLU A 45 11.88 13.05 17.23
C GLU A 45 11.54 14.57 17.25
N GLY A 46 10.28 14.94 17.51
CA GLY A 46 9.84 16.35 17.55
C GLY A 46 9.91 17.06 16.21
N LEU A 47 9.84 16.31 15.09
CA LEU A 47 9.92 16.84 13.75
C LEU A 47 8.55 17.17 13.18
N GLU A 48 8.46 18.27 12.44
CA GLU A 48 7.23 18.66 11.73
C GLU A 48 6.90 17.68 10.60
N VAL A 49 5.60 17.46 10.36
CA VAL A 49 5.11 16.65 9.25
C VAL A 49 5.23 17.45 7.95
N ASN A 50 6.31 17.21 7.22
CA ASN A 50 6.55 17.74 5.88
C ASN A 50 7.28 16.72 5.01
N TYR A 51 7.40 16.99 3.72
CA TYR A 51 7.97 16.03 2.77
C TYR A 51 9.41 15.63 3.09
N GLU A 52 10.24 16.57 3.47
CA GLU A 52 11.66 16.38 3.75
C GLU A 52 11.86 15.52 4.99
N ASN A 53 11.17 15.86 6.08
CA ASN A 53 11.21 15.10 7.32
C ASN A 53 10.63 13.69 7.16
N GLU A 54 9.49 13.54 6.44
CA GLU A 54 8.96 12.22 6.15
C GLU A 54 9.93 11.36 5.32
N ARG A 55 10.63 11.96 4.35
CA ARG A 55 11.64 11.27 3.55
C ARG A 55 12.81 10.85 4.43
N TYR A 56 13.36 11.76 5.21
CA TYR A 56 14.44 11.51 6.15
C TYR A 56 14.11 10.36 7.10
N ILE A 57 12.95 10.40 7.74
CA ILE A 57 12.52 9.35 8.65
C ILE A 57 12.32 8.00 7.94
N ARG A 58 11.78 7.99 6.72
CA ARG A 58 11.65 6.73 5.95
C ARG A 58 13.00 6.10 5.61
N GLU A 59 13.98 6.91 5.25
CA GLU A 59 15.35 6.45 5.00
C GLU A 59 15.98 5.92 6.30
N LYS A 60 15.91 6.67 7.39
CA LYS A 60 16.42 6.29 8.71
C LYS A 60 15.81 4.98 9.23
N ILE A 61 14.49 4.81 9.18
CA ILE A 61 13.81 3.57 9.58
C ILE A 61 14.32 2.37 8.76
N ARG A 62 14.57 2.55 7.47
CA ARG A 62 15.10 1.47 6.63
C ARG A 62 16.57 1.18 6.87
N GLU A 63 17.38 2.18 7.16
CA GLU A 63 18.77 1.98 7.59
C GLU A 63 18.84 1.17 8.90
N GLU A 64 18.02 1.50 9.86
CA GLU A 64 17.99 0.85 11.17
C GLU A 64 17.46 -0.59 11.13
N LEU A 65 16.41 -0.85 10.36
CA LEU A 65 15.62 -2.11 10.43
C LEU A 65 15.62 -2.91 9.12
N GLY A 66 16.24 -2.39 8.06
CA GLY A 66 16.27 -2.98 6.72
C GLY A 66 15.01 -2.73 5.91
N MET A 67 14.97 -3.28 4.69
CA MET A 67 13.84 -3.08 3.75
C MET A 67 12.51 -3.68 4.22
N ALA A 68 12.52 -4.60 5.18
CA ALA A 68 11.32 -5.15 5.82
C ALA A 68 10.79 -4.30 6.99
N ALA A 69 11.39 -3.14 7.26
CA ALA A 69 11.16 -2.33 8.45
C ALA A 69 9.68 -2.08 8.75
N TYR A 70 8.93 -1.61 7.76
CA TYR A 70 7.53 -1.25 7.94
C TYR A 70 6.63 -2.46 8.20
N ALA A 71 6.92 -3.61 7.60
CA ALA A 71 6.21 -4.84 7.93
C ALA A 71 6.49 -5.27 9.37
N LYS A 72 7.75 -5.27 9.80
CA LYS A 72 8.14 -5.60 11.18
C LYS A 72 7.43 -4.70 12.20
N LEU A 73 7.40 -3.39 11.95
CA LEU A 73 6.72 -2.42 12.82
C LEU A 73 5.19 -2.57 12.81
N ALA A 74 4.61 -3.04 11.71
CA ALA A 74 3.18 -3.25 11.58
C ALA A 74 2.67 -4.56 12.22
N LEU A 75 3.53 -5.61 12.37
CA LEU A 75 3.13 -6.91 12.90
C LEU A 75 2.38 -6.85 14.24
N PRO A 76 2.81 -6.09 15.26
CA PRO A 76 2.08 -6.02 16.53
C PRO A 76 0.64 -5.50 16.35
N LYS A 77 0.44 -4.50 15.49
CA LYS A 77 -0.87 -3.92 15.19
C LYS A 77 -1.75 -4.90 14.42
N ILE A 78 -1.17 -5.60 13.44
CA ILE A 78 -1.85 -6.68 12.70
C ILE A 78 -2.34 -7.76 13.70
N LYS A 79 -1.45 -8.25 14.56
CA LYS A 79 -1.79 -9.27 15.57
C LYS A 79 -2.90 -8.80 16.51
N LYS A 80 -2.87 -7.53 16.92
CA LYS A 80 -3.93 -6.94 17.77
C LYS A 80 -5.28 -6.94 17.04
N LEU A 81 -5.34 -6.42 15.81
CA LEU A 81 -6.59 -6.33 15.05
C LEU A 81 -7.17 -7.71 14.69
N LEU A 82 -6.32 -8.71 14.46
CA LEU A 82 -6.76 -10.08 14.18
C LEU A 82 -7.37 -10.82 15.40
N LYS A 83 -7.35 -10.22 16.60
CA LYS A 83 -8.14 -10.70 17.75
C LYS A 83 -9.59 -10.22 17.69
N GLU A 84 -9.83 -9.10 17.01
CA GLU A 84 -11.14 -8.43 16.95
C GLU A 84 -11.83 -8.62 15.58
N SER A 85 -11.06 -8.87 14.51
CA SER A 85 -11.56 -9.05 13.14
C SER A 85 -10.82 -10.16 12.42
N ASN A 86 -11.55 -11.00 11.71
CA ASN A 86 -10.93 -12.01 10.84
C ASN A 86 -10.43 -11.44 9.51
N ASN A 87 -10.82 -10.22 9.17
CA ASN A 87 -10.48 -9.59 7.89
C ASN A 87 -9.84 -8.25 8.12
N ILE A 88 -8.69 -8.00 7.50
CA ILE A 88 -7.96 -6.72 7.59
C ILE A 88 -7.38 -6.32 6.23
N ILE A 89 -7.23 -5.01 6.04
CA ILE A 89 -6.53 -4.44 4.89
C ILE A 89 -5.15 -3.92 5.33
N LEU A 90 -4.12 -4.26 4.57
CA LEU A 90 -2.80 -3.67 4.69
C LEU A 90 -2.62 -2.63 3.60
N GLU A 91 -2.36 -1.39 3.99
CA GLU A 91 -2.10 -0.27 3.08
C GLU A 91 -0.64 0.14 3.14
N SER A 92 -0.04 0.43 1.96
CA SER A 92 1.33 0.88 1.82
C SER A 92 2.41 -0.18 2.11
N LEU A 93 2.11 -1.44 1.83
CA LEU A 93 3.13 -2.47 1.64
C LEU A 93 3.83 -2.20 0.31
N TYR A 94 5.14 -1.96 0.33
CA TYR A 94 5.87 -1.54 -0.86
C TYR A 94 6.99 -2.50 -1.26
N SER A 95 7.86 -2.93 -0.32
CA SER A 95 9.04 -3.69 -0.66
C SER A 95 8.78 -5.20 -0.79
N TRP A 96 9.66 -5.86 -1.54
CA TRP A 96 9.68 -7.32 -1.61
C TRP A 96 9.92 -7.96 -0.23
N GLU A 97 10.76 -7.33 0.58
CA GLU A 97 11.09 -7.77 1.93
C GLU A 97 9.90 -7.63 2.88
N GLU A 98 9.10 -6.57 2.75
CA GLU A 98 7.83 -6.42 3.48
C GLU A 98 6.84 -7.53 3.11
N TYR A 99 6.71 -7.82 1.80
CA TYR A 99 5.87 -8.92 1.33
C TYR A 99 6.29 -10.27 1.94
N LYS A 100 7.58 -10.61 1.86
CA LYS A 100 8.10 -11.86 2.44
C LYS A 100 7.79 -11.94 3.93
N THR A 101 8.06 -10.88 4.68
CA THR A 101 7.81 -10.84 6.14
C THR A 101 6.35 -11.14 6.49
N ILE A 102 5.39 -10.58 5.75
CA ILE A 102 3.97 -10.85 6.01
C ILE A 102 3.58 -12.24 5.50
N LYS A 103 4.11 -12.70 4.37
CA LYS A 103 3.84 -14.04 3.83
C LYS A 103 4.38 -15.13 4.74
N ASP A 104 5.56 -14.96 5.29
CA ASP A 104 6.18 -15.92 6.22
C ASP A 104 5.39 -16.02 7.54
N GLU A 105 4.83 -14.91 8.04
CA GLU A 105 4.05 -14.89 9.29
C GLU A 105 2.63 -15.46 9.13
N TYR A 106 1.97 -15.21 7.98
CA TYR A 106 0.54 -15.51 7.81
C TYR A 106 0.22 -16.52 6.71
N GLY A 107 1.19 -16.97 5.95
CA GLY A 107 1.03 -18.02 4.96
C GLY A 107 -0.11 -17.76 3.97
N GLU A 108 -1.05 -18.71 3.90
CA GLU A 108 -2.19 -18.66 2.98
C GLU A 108 -3.30 -17.71 3.41
N ASP A 109 -3.32 -17.26 4.65
CA ASP A 109 -4.23 -16.20 5.12
C ASP A 109 -3.87 -14.82 4.54
N PHE A 110 -2.63 -14.64 4.05
CA PHE A 110 -2.18 -13.41 3.41
C PHE A 110 -2.35 -13.46 1.89
N LYS A 111 -3.05 -12.47 1.35
CA LYS A 111 -3.29 -12.30 -0.09
C LYS A 111 -2.92 -10.88 -0.54
N VAL A 112 -2.53 -10.77 -1.80
CA VAL A 112 -2.17 -9.49 -2.41
C VAL A 112 -3.14 -9.16 -3.55
N LEU A 113 -3.78 -8.00 -3.44
CA LEU A 113 -4.60 -7.40 -4.47
C LEU A 113 -3.84 -6.27 -5.15
N ALA A 114 -3.37 -6.48 -6.37
CA ALA A 114 -2.73 -5.45 -7.15
C ALA A 114 -3.77 -4.62 -7.92
N ILE A 115 -3.63 -3.30 -7.84
CA ILE A 115 -4.39 -2.36 -8.68
C ILE A 115 -3.44 -1.84 -9.75
N TYR A 116 -3.77 -2.11 -11.00
CA TYR A 116 -3.03 -1.66 -12.16
C TYR A 116 -3.76 -0.54 -12.90
N SER A 117 -3.03 0.42 -13.38
CA SER A 117 -3.46 1.38 -14.40
C SER A 117 -2.27 1.73 -15.28
N SER A 118 -2.52 2.03 -16.54
CA SER A 118 -1.50 2.46 -17.50
C SER A 118 -0.74 3.70 -17.02
N PRO A 119 0.50 3.89 -17.47
CA PRO A 119 1.27 5.09 -17.15
C PRO A 119 0.51 6.39 -17.45
N ASP A 120 -0.16 6.47 -18.59
CA ASP A 120 -0.93 7.65 -18.99
C ASP A 120 -2.11 7.94 -18.05
N ALA A 121 -2.87 6.92 -17.68
CA ALA A 121 -3.97 7.07 -16.73
C ALA A 121 -3.46 7.51 -15.34
N ARG A 122 -2.34 6.93 -14.88
CA ARG A 122 -1.72 7.28 -13.61
C ARG A 122 -1.15 8.71 -13.62
N PHE A 123 -0.49 9.10 -14.72
CA PHE A 123 0.02 10.45 -14.90
C PHE A 123 -1.11 11.48 -14.81
N LYS A 124 -2.19 11.31 -15.59
CA LYS A 124 -3.36 12.19 -15.56
C LYS A 124 -3.95 12.33 -14.15
N ARG A 125 -4.10 11.22 -13.44
CA ARG A 125 -4.62 11.20 -12.07
C ARG A 125 -3.70 11.91 -11.07
N LEU A 126 -2.39 11.71 -11.18
CA LEU A 126 -1.41 12.34 -10.30
C LEU A 126 -1.27 13.84 -10.56
N LYS A 127 -1.30 14.27 -11.82
CA LYS A 127 -1.26 15.68 -12.21
C LYS A 127 -2.48 16.46 -11.66
N ASN A 128 -3.64 15.84 -11.65
CA ASN A 128 -4.89 16.45 -11.19
C ASN A 128 -5.13 16.34 -9.67
N ARG A 129 -4.18 15.81 -8.90
CA ARG A 129 -4.30 15.73 -7.43
C ARG A 129 -4.20 17.11 -6.80
N GLN A 130 -5.22 17.48 -6.01
CA GLN A 130 -5.24 18.75 -5.29
C GLN A 130 -4.56 18.70 -3.90
N ARG A 131 -4.37 17.52 -3.30
CA ARG A 131 -4.02 17.40 -1.87
C ARG A 131 -2.72 16.69 -1.54
N GLU A 132 -2.17 15.87 -2.41
CA GLU A 132 -0.98 15.07 -2.10
C GLU A 132 -0.04 15.01 -3.30
N ARG A 133 1.11 15.71 -3.19
CA ARG A 133 2.25 15.59 -4.10
C ARG A 133 1.82 15.51 -5.58
N PRO A 134 1.19 16.59 -6.12
CA PRO A 134 0.94 16.65 -7.54
C PRO A 134 2.28 16.55 -8.26
N ILE A 135 2.28 16.01 -9.45
CA ILE A 135 3.45 15.98 -10.33
C ILE A 135 3.33 17.13 -11.33
N LYS A 136 4.46 17.75 -11.66
CA LYS A 136 4.50 18.90 -12.58
C LYS A 136 4.34 18.46 -14.03
N ASP A 137 5.10 17.45 -14.42
CA ASP A 137 5.25 16.99 -15.79
C ASP A 137 5.48 15.47 -15.88
N TYR A 138 5.62 14.97 -17.11
CA TYR A 138 5.79 13.55 -17.38
C TYR A 138 7.19 13.02 -16.98
N GLU A 139 8.20 13.87 -17.00
CA GLU A 139 9.57 13.48 -16.57
C GLU A 139 9.61 13.27 -15.06
N GLU A 140 8.97 14.14 -14.27
CA GLU A 140 8.81 13.93 -12.83
C GLU A 140 8.04 12.64 -12.53
N PHE A 141 7.00 12.34 -13.33
CA PHE A 141 6.25 11.08 -13.22
C PHE A 141 7.14 9.86 -13.45
N LYS A 142 7.94 9.85 -14.53
CA LYS A 142 8.88 8.75 -14.83
C LYS A 142 9.93 8.59 -13.74
N THR A 143 10.49 9.70 -13.27
CA THR A 143 11.47 9.71 -12.18
C THR A 143 10.87 9.12 -10.91
N ARG A 144 9.64 9.49 -10.58
CA ARG A 144 8.94 8.92 -9.43
C ARG A 144 8.71 7.41 -9.56
N ASP A 145 8.24 6.94 -10.70
CA ASP A 145 8.05 5.51 -10.96
C ASP A 145 9.37 4.73 -10.83
N ARG A 146 10.45 5.25 -11.42
CA ARG A 146 11.79 4.67 -11.30
C ARG A 146 12.23 4.58 -9.83
N THR A 147 12.10 5.67 -9.08
CA THR A 147 12.46 5.71 -7.64
C THR A 147 11.64 4.71 -6.83
N GLU A 148 10.35 4.54 -7.13
CA GLU A 148 9.51 3.55 -6.45
C GLU A 148 9.92 2.11 -6.77
N ILE A 149 10.41 1.83 -7.98
CA ILE A 149 10.86 0.50 -8.39
C ILE A 149 12.25 0.21 -7.85
N GLU A 150 13.21 1.08 -8.12
CA GLU A 150 14.62 0.87 -7.79
C GLU A 150 14.91 1.04 -6.28
N GLY A 151 14.30 2.04 -5.65
CA GLY A 151 14.56 2.37 -4.24
C GLY A 151 13.74 1.56 -3.22
N THR A 152 12.63 0.95 -3.62
CA THR A 152 11.77 0.20 -2.69
C THR A 152 11.41 -1.21 -3.16
N ASN A 153 11.94 -1.68 -4.29
CA ASN A 153 11.61 -3.00 -4.87
C ASN A 153 10.09 -3.24 -5.01
N LYS A 154 9.37 -2.17 -5.34
CA LYS A 154 7.90 -2.16 -5.34
C LYS A 154 7.28 -3.08 -6.39
N GLY A 155 8.02 -3.42 -7.43
CA GLY A 155 7.57 -4.33 -8.48
C GLY A 155 7.31 -5.76 -7.97
N GLY A 156 8.06 -6.24 -6.97
CA GLY A 156 7.94 -7.59 -6.46
C GLY A 156 6.52 -7.96 -5.99
N PRO A 157 5.95 -7.26 -4.99
CA PRO A 157 4.60 -7.54 -4.51
C PRO A 157 3.52 -7.40 -5.58
N ILE A 158 3.71 -6.50 -6.57
CA ILE A 158 2.78 -6.34 -7.69
C ILE A 158 2.83 -7.55 -8.62
N ALA A 159 4.03 -8.05 -8.93
CA ALA A 159 4.25 -9.16 -9.85
C ALA A 159 3.69 -10.50 -9.32
N VAL A 160 3.71 -10.71 -7.99
CA VAL A 160 3.24 -11.95 -7.35
C VAL A 160 1.83 -11.84 -6.76
N ALA A 161 1.06 -10.83 -7.15
CA ALA A 161 -0.27 -10.61 -6.62
C ALA A 161 -1.23 -11.77 -6.93
N ASP A 162 -2.03 -12.18 -5.94
CA ASP A 162 -3.05 -13.23 -6.08
C ASP A 162 -4.16 -12.80 -7.06
N ARG A 163 -4.41 -11.50 -7.17
CA ARG A 163 -5.32 -10.90 -8.16
C ARG A 163 -4.81 -9.54 -8.59
N THR A 164 -4.85 -9.26 -9.90
CA THR A 164 -4.64 -7.92 -10.46
C THR A 164 -5.95 -7.39 -11.02
N VAL A 165 -6.34 -6.20 -10.57
CA VAL A 165 -7.50 -5.46 -11.08
C VAL A 165 -7.02 -4.34 -11.98
N ILE A 166 -7.52 -4.32 -13.22
CA ILE A 166 -7.24 -3.26 -14.20
C ILE A 166 -8.20 -2.09 -13.94
N ASN A 167 -7.65 -0.99 -13.46
CA ASN A 167 -8.39 0.23 -13.11
C ASN A 167 -8.25 1.31 -14.19
N GLU A 168 -8.71 0.99 -15.41
CA GLU A 168 -8.78 1.91 -16.57
C GLU A 168 -10.19 2.47 -16.81
N TYR A 169 -11.16 1.92 -16.12
CA TYR A 169 -12.57 2.23 -16.26
C TYR A 169 -13.07 3.10 -15.10
N ASP A 170 -14.36 3.11 -14.87
CA ASP A 170 -14.99 3.85 -13.79
C ASP A 170 -14.84 3.16 -12.40
N LEU A 171 -15.28 3.83 -11.36
CA LEU A 171 -15.23 3.31 -10.00
C LEU A 171 -16.15 2.09 -9.80
N ASN A 172 -17.24 1.96 -10.56
CA ASN A 172 -18.17 0.83 -10.42
C ASN A 172 -17.51 -0.45 -10.91
N HIS A 173 -16.73 -0.37 -12.00
CA HIS A 173 -15.93 -1.50 -12.46
C HIS A 173 -14.89 -1.92 -11.42
N LEU A 174 -14.12 -0.96 -10.88
CA LEU A 174 -13.17 -1.24 -9.81
C LEU A 174 -13.83 -1.92 -8.61
N HIS A 175 -14.98 -1.41 -8.17
CA HIS A 175 -15.72 -1.97 -7.04
C HIS A 175 -16.20 -3.40 -7.30
N LYS A 176 -16.73 -3.68 -8.50
CA LYS A 176 -17.16 -5.01 -8.91
C LYS A 176 -16.01 -6.02 -8.88
N GLU A 177 -14.86 -5.67 -9.45
CA GLU A 177 -13.69 -6.53 -9.46
C GLU A 177 -13.17 -6.84 -8.02
N ILE A 178 -13.21 -5.85 -7.14
CA ILE A 178 -12.87 -6.04 -5.72
C ILE A 178 -13.87 -6.99 -5.04
N ASP A 179 -15.16 -6.81 -5.29
CA ASP A 179 -16.20 -7.69 -4.75
C ASP A 179 -16.02 -9.14 -5.21
N GLU A 180 -15.70 -9.35 -6.47
CA GLU A 180 -15.44 -10.68 -7.03
C GLU A 180 -14.19 -11.32 -6.42
N PHE A 181 -13.16 -10.54 -6.11
CA PHE A 181 -11.99 -11.03 -5.38
C PHE A 181 -12.36 -11.44 -3.95
N ILE A 182 -13.05 -10.57 -3.21
CA ILE A 182 -13.44 -10.82 -1.81
C ILE A 182 -14.35 -12.03 -1.68
N LYS A 183 -15.27 -12.27 -2.63
CA LYS A 183 -16.15 -13.45 -2.62
C LYS A 183 -15.40 -14.79 -2.75
N LYS A 184 -14.17 -14.77 -3.25
CA LYS A 184 -13.35 -15.99 -3.45
C LYS A 184 -12.38 -16.27 -2.30
N LEU A 185 -12.33 -15.41 -1.29
CA LEU A 185 -11.53 -15.58 -0.08
C LEU A 185 -12.17 -16.62 0.85
#